data_a34e3f560e8f4afbac1ae329ae4b10ff
#
_entry.id   a34e3f560e8f4afbac1ae329ae4b10ff
#
_cell.length_a   1.000
_cell.length_b   1.000
_cell.length_c   1.000
_cell.angle_alpha   90.00
_cell.angle_beta   90.00
_cell.angle_gamma   90.00
#
_symmetry.space_group_name_H-M   'P 1'
#
loop_
_entity.id
_entity.type
_entity.pdbx_description
1 polymer ?
#
loop_
_entity_poly.entity_id
_entity_poly.type
_entity_poly.pdbx_seq_one_letter_code
_entity_poly.pdbx_strand_id
1 'polypeptide(L)'
;MPADGGRLAWRSGKFFQRDELGEFNIENALRMMRCAEEGEEFKLDDPEVQGMFLDEMLPAMLQAGRRLMVADTVLQLSGNHLGIQPLEFRCKVLSKGANGFKVGYKLLAGKELLPLNDAIKLAKKKRRYFRLPGGGLAKITPELSKLLCGLENIVSKVNDREGCFELPMHQLHFYRYLADGLPFAVPPELSQCGVDAIPEEVARSLEVPFKLNGELRNYQEEGVRWM
;
A
#
# COMPACT_ATOMS: atom_id res chain seq x y z
N MET A 1 42.95 -11.86 -27.34
CA MET A 1 41.77 -11.09 -27.80
C MET A 1 40.56 -11.92 -27.50
N PRO A 2 39.61 -11.47 -26.69
CA PRO A 2 38.37 -12.20 -26.51
C PRO A 2 37.57 -12.19 -27.82
N ALA A 3 37.00 -13.32 -28.17
CA ALA A 3 36.33 -13.57 -29.45
C ALA A 3 35.02 -12.76 -29.64
N ASP A 4 34.55 -12.09 -28.64
CA ASP A 4 33.21 -11.50 -28.62
C ASP A 4 33.14 -9.96 -28.70
N GLY A 5 34.18 -9.31 -29.25
CA GLY A 5 34.07 -7.88 -29.63
C GLY A 5 33.68 -6.86 -28.55
N GLY A 6 33.51 -7.28 -27.29
CA GLY A 6 33.07 -6.42 -26.19
C GLY A 6 34.07 -5.30 -25.93
N ARG A 7 33.57 -4.05 -25.84
CA ARG A 7 34.39 -2.90 -25.53
C ARG A 7 34.97 -3.00 -24.12
N LEU A 8 36.30 -2.76 -24.03
CA LEU A 8 36.99 -2.69 -22.75
C LEU A 8 36.82 -1.28 -22.15
N ALA A 9 36.44 -1.21 -20.91
CA ALA A 9 36.46 0.04 -20.15
C ALA A 9 37.66 0.04 -19.19
N TRP A 10 38.36 1.17 -19.09
CA TRP A 10 39.45 1.39 -18.13
C TRP A 10 38.95 2.18 -16.91
N ARG A 11 39.15 1.64 -15.71
CA ARG A 11 38.83 2.33 -14.48
C ARG A 11 39.74 1.89 -13.33
N SER A 12 40.22 2.87 -12.56
CA SER A 12 41.04 2.65 -11.36
C SER A 12 42.23 1.68 -11.60
N GLY A 13 42.91 1.80 -12.75
CA GLY A 13 44.06 0.98 -13.08
C GLY A 13 43.76 -0.44 -13.58
N LYS A 14 42.48 -0.76 -13.88
CA LYS A 14 42.08 -2.10 -14.36
C LYS A 14 41.21 -1.99 -15.62
N PHE A 15 41.36 -2.98 -16.51
CA PHE A 15 40.44 -3.16 -17.63
C PHE A 15 39.29 -4.06 -17.24
N PHE A 16 38.09 -3.67 -17.63
CA PHE A 16 36.85 -4.45 -17.47
C PHE A 16 36.25 -4.67 -18.84
N GLN A 17 35.73 -5.86 -19.08
CA GLN A 17 34.87 -6.11 -20.22
C GLN A 17 33.50 -5.56 -19.93
N ARG A 18 32.97 -4.68 -20.80
CA ARG A 18 31.62 -4.15 -20.70
C ARG A 18 30.61 -5.20 -21.11
N ASP A 19 29.54 -5.33 -20.31
CA ASP A 19 28.32 -6.06 -20.69
C ASP A 19 27.38 -5.10 -21.42
N GLU A 20 27.65 -4.81 -22.68
CA GLU A 20 26.88 -3.85 -23.48
C GLU A 20 25.40 -4.21 -23.55
N LEU A 21 25.05 -5.49 -23.63
CA LEU A 21 23.65 -5.94 -23.62
C LEU A 21 23.00 -5.71 -22.27
N GLY A 22 23.70 -6.00 -21.18
CA GLY A 22 23.24 -5.75 -19.83
C GLY A 22 23.05 -4.26 -19.55
N GLU A 23 24.00 -3.43 -19.97
CA GLU A 23 23.91 -1.97 -19.84
C GLU A 23 22.73 -1.42 -20.62
N PHE A 24 22.53 -1.82 -21.87
CA PHE A 24 21.41 -1.42 -22.71
C PHE A 24 20.05 -1.80 -22.10
N ASN A 25 19.95 -2.99 -21.53
CA ASN A 25 18.71 -3.42 -20.87
C ASN A 25 18.40 -2.58 -19.62
N ILE A 26 19.42 -2.18 -18.85
CA ILE A 26 19.27 -1.32 -17.68
C ILE A 26 18.84 0.08 -18.12
N GLU A 27 19.51 0.68 -19.10
CA GLU A 27 19.15 1.98 -19.64
C GLU A 27 17.72 2.00 -20.16
N ASN A 28 17.32 0.99 -20.93
CA ASN A 28 15.94 0.89 -21.40
C ASN A 28 14.94 0.78 -20.26
N ALA A 29 15.22 0.00 -19.22
CA ALA A 29 14.36 -0.12 -18.05
C ALA A 29 14.22 1.23 -17.32
N LEU A 30 15.31 2.00 -17.13
CA LEU A 30 15.29 3.32 -16.53
C LEU A 30 14.51 4.34 -17.39
N ARG A 31 14.68 4.29 -18.72
CA ARG A 31 13.90 5.12 -19.66
C ARG A 31 12.40 4.78 -19.61
N MET A 32 12.05 3.49 -19.57
CA MET A 32 10.66 3.06 -19.43
C MET A 32 10.03 3.53 -18.11
N MET A 33 10.82 3.66 -17.05
CA MET A 33 10.40 4.23 -15.77
C MET A 33 10.32 5.76 -15.80
N ARG A 34 10.57 6.40 -16.95
CA ARG A 34 10.56 7.87 -17.12
C ARG A 34 11.57 8.60 -16.23
N CYS A 35 12.71 7.99 -15.97
CA CYS A 35 13.80 8.67 -15.30
C CYS A 35 14.32 9.81 -16.19
N ALA A 36 14.58 10.96 -15.58
CA ALA A 36 15.23 12.06 -16.28
C ALA A 36 16.67 11.68 -16.61
N GLU A 37 17.08 11.86 -17.87
CA GLU A 37 18.44 11.58 -18.37
C GLU A 37 19.19 12.90 -18.44
N GLU A 38 20.32 13.00 -17.73
CA GLU A 38 21.22 14.15 -17.79
C GLU A 38 22.64 13.67 -18.14
N GLY A 39 23.00 13.75 -19.41
CA GLY A 39 24.27 13.23 -19.91
C GLY A 39 24.34 11.70 -19.80
N GLU A 40 25.27 11.19 -18.99
CA GLU A 40 25.45 9.76 -18.71
C GLU A 40 24.75 9.30 -17.40
N GLU A 41 23.99 10.20 -16.74
CA GLU A 41 23.36 9.93 -15.46
C GLU A 41 21.83 9.90 -15.57
N PHE A 42 21.20 9.01 -14.80
CA PHE A 42 19.76 8.96 -14.65
C PHE A 42 19.36 9.53 -13.29
N LYS A 43 18.49 10.52 -13.31
CA LYS A 43 17.94 11.10 -12.08
C LYS A 43 16.64 10.42 -11.67
N LEU A 44 16.59 10.00 -10.42
CA LEU A 44 15.43 9.35 -9.79
C LEU A 44 14.73 10.37 -8.86
N ASP A 45 14.08 11.39 -9.41
CA ASP A 45 13.46 12.47 -8.62
C ASP A 45 12.05 12.12 -8.13
N ASP A 46 11.29 11.32 -8.91
CA ASP A 46 9.95 10.87 -8.51
C ASP A 46 10.06 9.75 -7.44
N PRO A 47 9.46 9.94 -6.26
CA PRO A 47 9.46 8.93 -5.18
C PRO A 47 8.91 7.56 -5.61
N GLU A 48 7.95 7.51 -6.55
CA GLU A 48 7.44 6.25 -7.09
C GLU A 48 8.54 5.51 -7.85
N VAL A 49 9.26 6.21 -8.70
CA VAL A 49 10.38 5.66 -9.49
C VAL A 49 11.53 5.24 -8.58
N GLN A 50 11.88 6.06 -7.60
CA GLN A 50 12.90 5.73 -6.59
C GLN A 50 12.54 4.45 -5.85
N GLY A 51 11.28 4.34 -5.40
CA GLY A 51 10.80 3.17 -4.67
C GLY A 51 10.83 1.90 -5.53
N MET A 52 10.33 1.97 -6.76
CA MET A 52 10.39 0.84 -7.70
C MET A 52 11.83 0.41 -7.98
N PHE A 53 12.73 1.36 -8.18
CA PHE A 53 14.13 1.06 -8.41
C PHE A 53 14.77 0.36 -7.21
N LEU A 54 14.60 0.90 -6.00
CA LEU A 54 15.25 0.40 -4.79
C LEU A 54 14.64 -0.93 -4.28
N ASP A 55 13.34 -1.10 -4.41
CA ASP A 55 12.61 -2.24 -3.83
C ASP A 55 12.51 -3.43 -4.79
N GLU A 56 12.41 -3.17 -6.07
CA GLU A 56 12.17 -4.22 -7.08
C GLU A 56 13.37 -4.43 -8.00
N MET A 57 13.89 -3.35 -8.61
CA MET A 57 14.85 -3.46 -9.69
C MET A 57 16.28 -3.69 -9.19
N LEU A 58 16.74 -2.92 -8.21
CA LEU A 58 18.09 -3.05 -7.65
C LEU A 58 18.34 -4.43 -7.03
N PRO A 59 17.45 -5.00 -6.20
CA PRO A 59 17.63 -6.35 -5.68
C PRO A 59 17.68 -7.41 -6.78
N ALA A 60 16.82 -7.31 -7.80
CA ALA A 60 16.82 -8.23 -8.93
C ALA A 60 18.13 -8.19 -9.73
N MET A 61 18.68 -7.00 -9.93
CA MET A 61 19.98 -6.82 -10.60
C MET A 61 21.13 -7.42 -9.78
N LEU A 62 21.14 -7.20 -8.47
CA LEU A 62 22.15 -7.76 -7.56
C LEU A 62 22.08 -9.29 -7.52
N GLN A 63 20.87 -9.86 -7.47
CA GLN A 63 20.67 -11.31 -7.53
C GLN A 63 21.14 -11.93 -8.87
N ALA A 64 20.99 -11.19 -9.98
CA ALA A 64 21.51 -11.60 -11.27
C ALA A 64 23.04 -11.50 -11.39
N GLY A 65 23.74 -11.16 -10.30
CA GLY A 65 25.21 -11.06 -10.26
C GLY A 65 25.77 -9.84 -11.01
N ARG A 66 24.92 -8.86 -11.33
CA ARG A 66 25.35 -7.64 -12.04
C ARG A 66 26.09 -6.69 -11.12
N ARG A 67 27.23 -6.22 -11.57
CA ARG A 67 28.01 -5.19 -10.85
C ARG A 67 27.50 -3.83 -11.26
N LEU A 68 26.64 -3.25 -10.44
CA LEU A 68 26.15 -1.90 -10.61
C LEU A 68 27.06 -0.92 -9.87
N MET A 69 27.38 0.18 -10.50
CA MET A 69 27.95 1.35 -9.85
C MET A 69 26.80 2.29 -9.53
N VAL A 70 26.40 2.26 -8.29
CA VAL A 70 25.34 3.11 -7.76
C VAL A 70 26.01 4.24 -7.00
N ALA A 71 25.50 5.47 -7.10
CA ALA A 71 26.02 6.59 -6.32
C ALA A 71 25.92 6.30 -4.84
N ASP A 72 26.88 6.78 -4.05
CA ASP A 72 26.90 6.57 -2.58
C ASP A 72 25.62 7.01 -1.90
N THR A 73 24.97 8.06 -2.40
CA THR A 73 23.65 8.53 -1.93
C THR A 73 22.56 7.46 -2.08
N VAL A 74 22.57 6.69 -3.18
CA VAL A 74 21.60 5.62 -3.42
C VAL A 74 21.94 4.40 -2.55
N LEU A 75 23.23 4.09 -2.37
CA LEU A 75 23.71 3.03 -1.48
C LEU A 75 23.38 3.36 -0.02
N GLN A 76 23.48 4.63 0.39
CA GLN A 76 23.07 5.08 1.73
C GLN A 76 21.55 4.93 1.93
N LEU A 77 20.74 5.16 0.91
CA LEU A 77 19.30 4.91 0.94
C LEU A 77 18.96 3.41 1.03
N SER A 78 19.78 2.55 0.42
CA SER A 78 19.56 1.09 0.40
C SER A 78 20.20 0.36 1.58
N GLY A 79 21.30 0.87 2.15
CA GLY A 79 22.15 0.16 3.12
C GLY A 79 22.00 0.59 4.58
N ASN A 80 21.61 1.82 4.85
CA ASN A 80 21.58 2.39 6.19
C ASN A 80 20.16 2.63 6.74
N HIS A 81 19.33 1.62 6.85
CA HIS A 81 18.04 1.72 7.57
C HIS A 81 17.10 2.90 7.18
N LEU A 82 17.51 3.74 6.24
CA LEU A 82 16.63 4.61 5.47
C LEU A 82 15.95 3.84 4.34
N GLY A 83 15.94 2.49 4.51
CA GLY A 83 15.23 1.60 3.62
C GLY A 83 13.76 2.01 3.51
N ILE A 84 13.13 1.59 2.46
CA ILE A 84 11.70 1.81 2.23
C ILE A 84 10.92 1.28 3.42
N GLN A 85 10.27 2.18 4.17
CA GLN A 85 9.50 1.83 5.34
C GLN A 85 8.11 1.38 4.93
N PRO A 86 7.64 0.19 5.34
CA PRO A 86 6.25 -0.16 5.14
C PRO A 86 5.36 0.79 5.95
N LEU A 87 4.26 1.22 5.33
CA LEU A 87 3.26 2.03 6.01
C LEU A 87 2.37 1.09 6.83
N GLU A 88 2.33 1.28 8.15
CA GLU A 88 1.53 0.50 9.07
C GLU A 88 0.29 1.29 9.51
N PHE A 89 -0.85 0.65 9.46
CA PHE A 89 -2.12 1.20 9.93
C PHE A 89 -2.57 0.47 11.19
N ARG A 90 -2.67 1.20 12.30
CA ARG A 90 -3.09 0.64 13.61
C ARG A 90 -4.31 1.38 14.11
N CYS A 91 -5.30 0.63 14.59
CA CYS A 91 -6.53 1.16 15.12
C CYS A 91 -6.81 0.72 16.56
N LYS A 92 -7.57 1.56 17.28
CA LYS A 92 -8.16 1.23 18.56
C LYS A 92 -9.55 1.86 18.68
N VAL A 93 -10.46 1.21 19.35
CA VAL A 93 -11.77 1.82 19.70
C VAL A 93 -11.56 2.82 20.82
N LEU A 94 -12.00 4.07 20.62
CA LEU A 94 -11.98 5.12 21.63
C LEU A 94 -13.29 5.16 22.39
N SER A 95 -14.40 5.02 21.67
CA SER A 95 -15.74 4.94 22.27
C SER A 95 -16.72 4.25 21.35
N LYS A 96 -17.76 3.65 21.95
CA LYS A 96 -18.91 3.07 21.25
C LYS A 96 -20.13 3.94 21.55
N GLY A 97 -20.77 4.43 20.50
CA GLY A 97 -22.06 5.15 20.57
C GLY A 97 -23.21 4.29 20.05
N ALA A 98 -24.43 4.84 20.10
CA ALA A 98 -25.62 4.15 19.60
C ALA A 98 -25.55 3.85 18.10
N ASN A 99 -24.91 4.74 17.32
CA ASN A 99 -24.91 4.68 15.86
C ASN A 99 -23.57 4.21 15.26
N GLY A 100 -22.55 3.89 16.09
CA GLY A 100 -21.25 3.48 15.58
C GLY A 100 -20.12 3.63 16.59
N PHE A 101 -18.91 3.67 16.07
CA PHE A 101 -17.67 3.72 16.85
C PHE A 101 -16.86 4.96 16.53
N LYS A 102 -16.26 5.57 17.55
CA LYS A 102 -15.14 6.50 17.38
C LYS A 102 -13.86 5.66 17.45
N VAL A 103 -13.13 5.58 16.33
CA VAL A 103 -11.93 4.77 16.17
C VAL A 103 -10.71 5.68 16.09
N GLY A 104 -9.79 5.52 17.04
CA GLY A 104 -8.48 6.14 16.97
C GLY A 104 -7.58 5.36 16.03
N TYR A 105 -6.78 6.07 15.24
CA TYR A 105 -5.84 5.46 14.32
C TYR A 105 -4.43 6.02 14.51
N LYS A 106 -3.45 5.24 14.08
CA LYS A 106 -2.07 5.67 13.86
C LYS A 106 -1.63 5.11 12.52
N LEU A 107 -1.16 5.99 11.66
CA LEU A 107 -0.54 5.64 10.39
C LEU A 107 0.94 5.94 10.49
N LEU A 108 1.77 4.89 10.52
CA LEU A 108 3.18 4.95 10.85
C LEU A 108 4.03 4.49 9.66
N ALA A 109 5.06 5.26 9.34
CA ALA A 109 6.16 4.81 8.50
C ALA A 109 7.45 4.86 9.34
N GLY A 110 7.86 3.71 9.87
CA GLY A 110 8.91 3.65 10.88
C GLY A 110 8.52 4.42 12.15
N LYS A 111 9.14 5.58 12.38
CA LYS A 111 8.84 6.46 13.52
C LYS A 111 7.95 7.65 13.18
N GLU A 112 7.69 7.89 11.91
CA GLU A 112 6.92 9.05 11.45
C GLU A 112 5.43 8.76 11.42
N LEU A 113 4.64 9.73 11.92
CA LEU A 113 3.18 9.71 11.86
C LEU A 113 2.71 10.47 10.62
N LEU A 114 1.76 9.89 9.91
CA LEU A 114 1.19 10.48 8.70
C LEU A 114 -0.30 10.79 8.90
N PRO A 115 -0.78 11.92 8.34
CA PRO A 115 -2.21 12.22 8.29
C PRO A 115 -2.93 11.22 7.39
N LEU A 116 -4.10 10.74 7.83
CA LEU A 116 -4.89 9.76 7.09
C LEU A 116 -5.37 10.32 5.76
N ASN A 117 -5.80 11.58 5.74
CA ASN A 117 -6.25 12.23 4.51
C ASN A 117 -5.19 12.31 3.43
N ASP A 118 -3.93 12.51 3.80
CA ASP A 118 -2.83 12.55 2.82
C ASP A 118 -2.52 11.16 2.27
N ALA A 119 -2.54 10.14 3.12
CA ALA A 119 -2.39 8.76 2.68
C ALA A 119 -3.54 8.32 1.74
N ILE A 120 -4.78 8.70 2.03
CA ILE A 120 -5.93 8.45 1.15
C ILE A 120 -5.71 9.10 -0.22
N LYS A 121 -5.24 10.37 -0.26
CA LYS A 121 -4.94 11.05 -1.53
C LYS A 121 -3.87 10.33 -2.35
N LEU A 122 -2.82 9.82 -1.68
CA LEU A 122 -1.74 9.06 -2.33
C LEU A 122 -2.26 7.73 -2.89
N ALA A 123 -3.03 6.98 -2.09
CA ALA A 123 -3.64 5.73 -2.51
C ALA A 123 -4.56 5.90 -3.73
N LYS A 124 -5.40 6.96 -3.75
CA LYS A 124 -6.26 7.31 -4.90
C LYS A 124 -5.48 7.60 -6.17
N LYS A 125 -4.30 8.22 -6.05
CA LYS A 125 -3.39 8.44 -7.18
C LYS A 125 -2.66 7.17 -7.60
N LYS A 126 -2.94 6.02 -6.97
CA LYS A 126 -2.28 4.74 -7.19
C LYS A 126 -0.77 4.79 -6.96
N ARG A 127 -0.31 5.69 -6.06
CA ARG A 127 1.08 5.77 -5.65
C ARG A 127 1.37 4.68 -4.61
N ARG A 128 2.39 3.88 -4.89
CA ARG A 128 2.89 2.85 -3.96
C ARG A 128 4.00 3.37 -3.07
N TYR A 129 4.75 4.35 -3.56
CA TYR A 129 5.87 4.94 -2.84
C TYR A 129 5.71 6.44 -2.73
N PHE A 130 6.16 7.00 -1.63
CA PHE A 130 6.16 8.43 -1.41
C PHE A 130 7.29 8.84 -0.45
N ARG A 131 7.69 10.11 -0.53
CA ARG A 131 8.74 10.66 0.32
C ARG A 131 8.18 11.06 1.68
N LEU A 132 8.90 10.66 2.73
CA LEU A 132 8.59 11.06 4.10
C LEU A 132 9.10 12.48 4.39
N PRO A 133 8.43 13.25 5.29
CA PRO A 133 8.89 14.58 5.67
C PRO A 133 10.30 14.60 6.26
N GLY A 134 10.67 13.59 7.04
CA GLY A 134 12.01 13.43 7.63
C GLY A 134 13.05 12.84 6.68
N GLY A 135 12.69 12.62 5.41
CA GLY A 135 13.52 11.95 4.41
C GLY A 135 13.28 10.43 4.37
N GLY A 136 13.76 9.79 3.31
CA GLY A 136 13.47 8.38 3.05
C GLY A 136 12.15 8.16 2.31
N LEU A 137 11.83 6.90 2.08
CA LEU A 137 10.65 6.47 1.33
C LEU A 137 9.74 5.61 2.19
N ALA A 138 8.44 5.74 1.99
CA ALA A 138 7.45 4.83 2.53
C ALA A 138 6.72 4.09 1.41
N LYS A 139 6.29 2.85 1.71
CA LYS A 139 5.57 1.97 0.80
C LYS A 139 4.16 1.71 1.31
N ILE A 140 3.17 1.95 0.46
CA ILE A 140 1.77 1.56 0.68
C ILE A 140 1.60 0.15 0.09
N THR A 141 1.25 -0.82 0.93
CA THR A 141 0.94 -2.18 0.45
C THR A 141 -0.39 -2.20 -0.32
N PRO A 142 -0.63 -3.19 -1.19
CA PRO A 142 -1.91 -3.32 -1.91
C PRO A 142 -3.12 -3.39 -0.96
N GLU A 143 -2.99 -4.13 0.15
CA GLU A 143 -4.03 -4.30 1.18
C GLU A 143 -4.34 -2.95 1.85
N LEU A 144 -3.29 -2.21 2.24
CA LEU A 144 -3.47 -0.89 2.83
C LEU A 144 -4.05 0.11 1.82
N SER A 145 -3.63 0.06 0.57
CA SER A 145 -4.20 0.89 -0.50
C SER A 145 -5.69 0.63 -0.69
N LYS A 146 -6.12 -0.65 -0.66
CA LYS A 146 -7.54 -1.05 -0.70
C LYS A 146 -8.31 -0.44 0.47
N LEU A 147 -7.80 -0.56 1.71
CA LEU A 147 -8.41 0.03 2.89
C LEU A 147 -8.51 1.55 2.77
N LEU A 148 -7.41 2.24 2.46
CA LEU A 148 -7.37 3.71 2.35
C LEU A 148 -8.34 4.24 1.30
N CYS A 149 -8.43 3.60 0.14
CA CYS A 149 -9.38 3.99 -0.91
C CYS A 149 -10.84 3.76 -0.49
N GLY A 150 -11.11 2.73 0.32
CA GLY A 150 -12.45 2.41 0.79
C GLY A 150 -12.89 3.23 1.99
N LEU A 151 -11.96 3.65 2.86
CA LEU A 151 -12.26 4.37 4.10
C LEU A 151 -13.11 5.62 3.88
N GLU A 152 -12.81 6.41 2.86
CA GLU A 152 -13.55 7.64 2.57
C GLU A 152 -15.06 7.41 2.36
N ASN A 153 -15.43 6.24 1.84
CA ASN A 153 -16.82 5.90 1.55
C ASN A 153 -17.56 5.32 2.77
N ILE A 154 -16.82 4.85 3.77
CA ILE A 154 -17.41 4.14 4.91
C ILE A 154 -17.33 4.91 6.23
N VAL A 155 -16.46 5.92 6.32
CA VAL A 155 -16.33 6.75 7.50
C VAL A 155 -17.14 8.03 7.33
N SER A 156 -17.87 8.45 8.37
CA SER A 156 -18.68 9.66 8.31
C SER A 156 -17.86 10.92 8.56
N LYS A 157 -16.75 10.80 9.30
CA LYS A 157 -15.91 11.94 9.67
C LYS A 157 -14.48 11.47 9.99
N VAL A 158 -13.50 12.16 9.42
CA VAL A 158 -12.08 11.98 9.76
C VAL A 158 -11.57 13.24 10.45
N ASN A 159 -10.92 13.05 11.60
CA ASN A 159 -10.26 14.12 12.33
C ASN A 159 -8.77 13.79 12.50
N ASP A 160 -7.97 14.29 11.58
CA ASP A 160 -6.50 14.06 11.59
C ASP A 160 -5.82 14.69 12.82
N ARG A 161 -6.39 15.79 13.37
CA ARG A 161 -5.81 16.45 14.56
C ARG A 161 -5.93 15.58 15.80
N GLU A 162 -7.05 14.90 15.96
CA GLU A 162 -7.28 13.96 17.07
C GLU A 162 -6.79 12.54 16.73
N GLY A 163 -6.43 12.26 15.48
CA GLY A 163 -6.06 10.93 15.00
C GLY A 163 -7.21 9.93 15.13
N CYS A 164 -8.41 10.32 14.75
CA CYS A 164 -9.59 9.46 14.83
C CYS A 164 -10.56 9.65 13.67
N PHE A 165 -11.41 8.64 13.46
CA PHE A 165 -12.53 8.69 12.54
C PHE A 165 -13.78 8.07 13.17
N GLU A 166 -14.94 8.40 12.61
CA GLU A 166 -16.23 7.84 13.01
C GLU A 166 -16.65 6.75 12.02
N LEU A 167 -16.80 5.53 12.53
CA LEU A 167 -17.25 4.36 11.77
C LEU A 167 -18.70 4.03 12.16
N PRO A 168 -19.67 4.25 11.24
CA PRO A 168 -21.05 3.89 11.47
C PRO A 168 -21.21 2.37 11.65
N MET A 169 -22.15 1.93 12.50
CA MET A 169 -22.38 0.51 12.81
C MET A 169 -22.66 -0.31 11.54
N HIS A 170 -23.49 0.20 10.64
CA HIS A 170 -23.85 -0.47 9.39
C HIS A 170 -22.68 -0.62 8.40
N GLN A 171 -21.58 0.14 8.59
CA GLN A 171 -20.37 0.04 7.76
C GLN A 171 -19.31 -0.89 8.36
N LEU A 172 -19.52 -1.43 9.56
CA LEU A 172 -18.55 -2.24 10.27
C LEU A 172 -18.12 -3.48 9.48
N HIS A 173 -19.08 -4.16 8.85
CA HIS A 173 -18.79 -5.36 8.06
C HIS A 173 -17.90 -5.02 6.84
N PHE A 174 -18.22 -3.92 6.17
CA PHE A 174 -17.44 -3.47 5.02
C PHE A 174 -16.04 -2.99 5.43
N TYR A 175 -15.92 -2.30 6.59
CA TYR A 175 -14.63 -1.95 7.16
C TYR A 175 -13.76 -3.20 7.40
N ARG A 176 -14.31 -4.24 8.00
CA ARG A 176 -13.60 -5.52 8.22
C ARG A 176 -13.11 -6.14 6.92
N TYR A 177 -13.95 -6.16 5.90
CA TYR A 177 -13.60 -6.66 4.58
C TYR A 177 -12.45 -5.86 3.94
N LEU A 178 -12.44 -4.54 4.09
CA LEU A 178 -11.35 -3.70 3.58
C LEU A 178 -10.06 -3.87 4.37
N ALA A 179 -10.16 -4.09 5.68
CA ALA A 179 -9.03 -4.23 6.59
C ALA A 179 -8.47 -5.66 6.66
N ASP A 180 -9.08 -6.59 5.92
CA ASP A 180 -8.62 -7.98 5.84
C ASP A 180 -7.17 -8.05 5.35
N GLY A 181 -6.38 -8.91 6.00
CA GLY A 181 -4.94 -9.04 5.74
C GLY A 181 -4.06 -7.94 6.35
N LEU A 182 -4.64 -6.91 7.01
CA LEU A 182 -3.88 -5.87 7.69
C LEU A 182 -3.77 -6.15 9.19
N PRO A 183 -2.56 -6.42 9.71
CA PRO A 183 -2.36 -6.58 11.15
C PRO A 183 -2.72 -5.26 11.86
N PHE A 184 -3.37 -5.36 13.03
CA PHE A 184 -3.75 -4.23 13.88
C PHE A 184 -4.75 -3.21 13.28
N ALA A 185 -5.29 -3.44 12.10
CA ALA A 185 -6.31 -2.58 11.50
C ALA A 185 -7.71 -2.82 12.11
N VAL A 186 -7.97 -4.05 12.58
CA VAL A 186 -9.24 -4.41 13.23
C VAL A 186 -8.99 -4.72 14.70
N PRO A 187 -9.26 -3.78 15.62
CA PRO A 187 -9.13 -4.05 17.05
C PRO A 187 -10.16 -5.10 17.53
N PRO A 188 -9.88 -5.83 18.63
CA PRO A 188 -10.73 -6.90 19.14
C PRO A 188 -12.18 -6.49 19.36
N GLU A 189 -12.42 -5.26 19.81
CA GLU A 189 -13.76 -4.74 20.04
C GLU A 189 -14.57 -4.62 18.75
N LEU A 190 -13.92 -4.28 17.62
CA LEU A 190 -14.57 -4.26 16.31
C LEU A 190 -14.74 -5.68 15.74
N SER A 191 -13.86 -6.62 16.10
CA SER A 191 -13.97 -8.01 15.67
C SER A 191 -15.13 -8.73 16.38
N GLN A 192 -15.30 -8.45 17.67
CA GLN A 192 -16.31 -9.06 18.54
C GLN A 192 -17.68 -8.41 18.44
N CYS A 193 -17.75 -7.14 18.04
CA CYS A 193 -19.03 -6.54 17.62
C CYS A 193 -19.50 -7.25 16.35
N GLY A 194 -19.80 -8.56 16.52
CA GLY A 194 -20.60 -9.28 15.54
C GLY A 194 -21.86 -8.43 15.28
N VAL A 195 -22.30 -8.38 14.12
CA VAL A 195 -23.33 -9.33 13.71
C VAL A 195 -23.19 -10.61 14.53
N ASP A 196 -23.81 -10.69 15.72
CA ASP A 196 -24.37 -11.94 16.17
C ASP A 196 -25.13 -12.40 14.93
N ALA A 197 -24.56 -13.37 14.23
CA ALA A 197 -25.21 -13.92 13.06
C ALA A 197 -26.61 -14.19 13.52
N ILE A 198 -27.58 -13.47 12.95
CA ILE A 198 -28.99 -13.75 13.30
C ILE A 198 -29.03 -15.24 13.25
N PRO A 199 -29.31 -15.90 14.40
CA PRO A 199 -29.23 -17.36 14.43
C PRO A 199 -29.95 -17.87 13.20
N GLU A 200 -29.37 -18.79 12.46
CA GLU A 200 -29.90 -19.23 11.16
C GLU A 200 -31.39 -19.58 11.26
N GLU A 201 -31.80 -20.04 12.44
CA GLU A 201 -33.20 -20.27 12.81
C GLU A 201 -34.04 -18.98 12.84
N VAL A 202 -33.51 -17.86 13.33
CA VAL A 202 -34.19 -16.56 13.35
C VAL A 202 -34.19 -15.93 11.96
N ALA A 203 -33.10 -16.05 11.19
CA ALA A 203 -33.04 -15.59 9.82
C ALA A 203 -34.08 -16.34 8.93
N ARG A 204 -34.27 -17.63 9.17
CA ARG A 204 -35.29 -18.43 8.48
C ARG A 204 -36.73 -18.10 8.89
N SER A 205 -36.95 -17.56 10.10
CA SER A 205 -38.26 -17.18 10.61
C SER A 205 -38.70 -15.77 10.25
N LEU A 206 -37.79 -14.93 9.67
CA LEU A 206 -38.13 -13.59 9.22
C LEU A 206 -38.98 -13.68 7.95
N GLU A 207 -40.29 -13.45 8.08
CA GLU A 207 -41.19 -13.32 6.93
C GLU A 207 -40.82 -12.03 6.15
N VAL A 208 -40.75 -12.14 4.83
CA VAL A 208 -40.56 -10.99 3.97
C VAL A 208 -41.77 -10.07 4.09
N PRO A 209 -41.62 -8.81 4.56
CA PRO A 209 -42.74 -7.97 5.01
C PRO A 209 -43.63 -7.44 3.88
N PHE A 210 -43.40 -7.85 2.63
CA PHE A 210 -44.20 -7.38 1.48
C PHE A 210 -44.53 -8.51 0.50
N LYS A 211 -45.72 -8.43 -0.04
CA LYS A 211 -46.11 -9.30 -1.17
C LYS A 211 -45.42 -8.80 -2.43
N LEU A 212 -44.41 -9.53 -2.87
CA LEU A 212 -43.81 -9.31 -4.16
C LEU A 212 -44.62 -10.04 -5.25
N ASN A 213 -44.95 -9.35 -6.34
CA ASN A 213 -45.53 -9.97 -7.54
C ASN A 213 -44.43 -10.65 -8.36
N GLY A 214 -43.82 -11.70 -7.80
CA GLY A 214 -42.75 -12.47 -8.42
C GLY A 214 -42.04 -13.37 -7.41
N GLU A 215 -41.33 -14.35 -7.91
CA GLU A 215 -40.47 -15.21 -7.09
C GLU A 215 -39.07 -14.61 -6.98
N LEU A 216 -38.62 -14.40 -5.73
CA LEU A 216 -37.23 -14.00 -5.47
C LEU A 216 -36.30 -15.20 -5.71
N ARG A 217 -35.15 -14.93 -6.31
CA ARG A 217 -34.08 -15.92 -6.34
C ARG A 217 -33.50 -16.08 -4.92
N ASN A 218 -32.98 -17.28 -4.58
CA ASN A 218 -32.49 -17.60 -3.25
C ASN A 218 -31.56 -16.53 -2.64
N TYR A 219 -30.63 -15.97 -3.44
CA TYR A 219 -29.73 -14.90 -2.96
C TYR A 219 -30.46 -13.57 -2.69
N GLN A 220 -31.59 -13.31 -3.36
CA GLN A 220 -32.41 -12.12 -3.14
C GLN A 220 -33.24 -12.27 -1.87
N GLU A 221 -33.77 -13.47 -1.59
CA GLU A 221 -34.44 -13.78 -0.32
C GLU A 221 -33.49 -13.64 0.85
N GLU A 222 -32.26 -14.17 0.73
CA GLU A 222 -31.22 -13.97 1.73
C GLU A 222 -30.92 -12.48 1.94
N GLY A 223 -30.77 -11.69 0.87
CA GLY A 223 -30.52 -10.26 0.97
C GLY A 223 -31.64 -9.49 1.66
N VAL A 224 -32.91 -9.83 1.41
CA VAL A 224 -34.08 -9.21 2.08
C VAL A 224 -34.15 -9.60 3.54
N ARG A 225 -33.76 -10.83 3.91
CA ARG A 225 -33.69 -11.27 5.32
C ARG A 225 -32.58 -10.58 6.12
N TRP A 226 -31.58 -10.02 5.44
CA TRP A 226 -30.49 -9.28 6.05
C TRP A 226 -30.77 -7.79 6.23
N MET A 227 -31.78 -7.21 5.59
CA MET A 227 -32.23 -5.82 5.72
C MET A 227 -33.24 -5.65 6.84
#